data_2b5700d718e03a4a99386b59d77e22c5
#
_entry.id   2b5700d718e03a4a99386b59d77e22c5
#
_cell.length_a   1.000
_cell.length_b   1.000
_cell.length_c   1.000
_cell.angle_alpha   90.00
_cell.angle_beta   90.00
_cell.angle_gamma   90.00
#
_symmetry.space_group_name_H-M   'P 1'
#
loop_
_entity.id
_entity.type
_entity.pdbx_description
1 polymer ?
#
loop_
_entity_poly.entity_id
_entity_poly.type
_entity_poly.pdbx_seq_one_letter_code
_entity_poly.pdbx_strand_id
1 'polypeptide(L)'
;SAASDVYKRQIITIKGNGYTAQFDIKTGTIYSLTYGNEKVITDGNGPKLDALRAFTNNDNWFYSQWFDNGLHNLKHSATGFNMTTKEDGTVVLSFTVQSQAPNAAKILGGTSSGKNKIEELTDKKFGSSDFKFTTNQVWTVYKDGSIELEASITSNQPSLVLPRLGYMVRVPQQYANFTYYGRGPIDNYADRKVGQFIEQHKNTVAGEFVNFPKPQDMGNHEDVRWCALTNNAGNGAVFIATDRLSASALPYSALDLILASHPYQLPKAGDTYLHLDAAVTGLGGNSCGQGGPLEQDRVFASHHN
;
A
#
# COMPACT_ATOMS: atom_id res chain seq x y z
N SER A 1 -34.55 -2.06 18.60
CA SER A 1 -33.94 -2.23 19.89
C SER A 1 -32.48 -1.75 19.86
N ALA A 2 -32.07 -1.03 20.89
CA ALA A 2 -30.77 -0.33 20.96
C ALA A 2 -29.54 -1.23 20.80
N ALA A 3 -29.61 -2.51 21.05
CA ALA A 3 -28.48 -3.44 20.92
C ALA A 3 -28.17 -3.80 19.47
N SER A 4 -29.11 -3.75 18.54
CA SER A 4 -28.84 -4.00 17.11
C SER A 4 -28.27 -2.79 16.40
N ASP A 5 -28.46 -1.59 16.94
CA ASP A 5 -27.93 -0.35 16.36
C ASP A 5 -26.46 -0.09 16.75
N VAL A 6 -26.02 -0.63 17.88
CA VAL A 6 -24.61 -0.53 18.32
C VAL A 6 -23.69 -1.38 17.42
N TYR A 7 -24.18 -2.52 16.90
CA TYR A 7 -23.42 -3.35 15.96
C TYR A 7 -23.35 -2.79 14.54
N LYS A 8 -24.15 -1.79 14.19
CA LYS A 8 -24.18 -1.20 12.85
C LYS A 8 -23.25 0.00 12.67
N ARG A 9 -22.73 0.59 13.74
CA ARG A 9 -21.85 1.77 13.66
C ARG A 9 -20.43 1.43 14.08
N GLN A 10 -19.67 0.85 13.13
CA GLN A 10 -18.23 0.62 13.29
C GLN A 10 -17.42 1.81 12.81
N ILE A 11 -18.05 2.92 12.47
CA ILE A 11 -17.42 4.13 11.95
C ILE A 11 -17.45 5.22 13.03
N ILE A 12 -16.27 5.76 13.33
CA ILE A 12 -16.12 6.94 14.20
C ILE A 12 -15.88 8.14 13.29
N THR A 13 -16.62 9.23 13.55
CA THR A 13 -16.48 10.49 12.82
C THR A 13 -15.82 11.53 13.72
N ILE A 14 -14.75 12.14 13.22
CA ILE A 14 -14.04 13.26 13.84
C ILE A 14 -14.19 14.45 12.89
N LYS A 15 -14.81 15.52 13.41
CA LYS A 15 -15.01 16.77 12.66
C LYS A 15 -14.26 17.90 13.32
N GLY A 16 -13.64 18.72 12.48
CA GLY A 16 -13.04 19.96 12.88
C GLY A 16 -13.31 21.07 11.88
N ASN A 17 -12.66 22.19 12.03
CA ASN A 17 -12.78 23.29 11.09
C ASN A 17 -12.07 22.94 9.79
N GLY A 18 -12.87 22.76 8.72
CA GLY A 18 -12.35 22.48 7.39
C GLY A 18 -12.00 21.03 7.11
N TYR A 19 -12.34 20.08 8.00
CA TYR A 19 -12.11 18.66 7.73
C TYR A 19 -13.13 17.75 8.40
N THR A 20 -13.29 16.58 7.82
CA THR A 20 -14.04 15.45 8.39
C THR A 20 -13.25 14.17 8.13
N ALA A 21 -12.89 13.48 9.20
CA ALA A 21 -12.21 12.19 9.15
C ALA A 21 -13.11 11.10 9.74
N GLN A 22 -13.25 10.00 9.03
CA GLN A 22 -13.95 8.82 9.52
C GLN A 22 -12.96 7.66 9.64
N PHE A 23 -13.07 6.92 10.76
CA PHE A 23 -12.26 5.72 11.02
C PHE A 23 -13.17 4.50 11.12
N ASP A 24 -12.76 3.41 10.49
CA ASP A 24 -13.38 2.11 10.62
C ASP A 24 -12.69 1.34 11.75
N ILE A 25 -13.39 1.14 12.86
CA ILE A 25 -12.82 0.42 14.02
C ILE A 25 -12.69 -1.09 13.78
N LYS A 26 -13.32 -1.63 12.75
CA LYS A 26 -13.22 -3.04 12.40
C LYS A 26 -11.91 -3.36 11.68
N THR A 27 -11.43 -2.45 10.85
CA THR A 27 -10.20 -2.60 10.07
C THR A 27 -9.04 -1.77 10.62
N GLY A 28 -9.31 -0.83 11.52
CA GLY A 28 -8.30 -0.02 12.19
C GLY A 28 -7.68 1.05 11.31
N THR A 29 -8.41 1.59 10.34
CA THR A 29 -7.89 2.59 9.42
C THR A 29 -8.89 3.70 9.11
N ILE A 30 -8.44 4.73 8.40
CA ILE A 30 -9.31 5.77 7.87
C ILE A 30 -10.31 5.14 6.91
N TYR A 31 -11.59 5.43 7.14
CA TYR A 31 -12.69 5.03 6.25
C TYR A 31 -12.90 6.06 5.15
N SER A 32 -12.93 7.34 5.50
CA SER A 32 -13.01 8.47 4.57
C SER A 32 -12.35 9.72 5.14
N LEU A 33 -11.91 10.61 4.25
CA LEU A 33 -11.27 11.87 4.65
C LEU A 33 -11.63 12.96 3.67
N THR A 34 -12.14 14.08 4.21
CA THR A 34 -12.55 15.25 3.43
C THR A 34 -11.90 16.50 4.01
N TYR A 35 -11.25 17.27 3.15
CA TYR A 35 -10.71 18.59 3.46
C TYR A 35 -11.49 19.63 2.65
N GLY A 36 -12.23 20.51 3.34
CA GLY A 36 -13.13 21.45 2.67
C GLY A 36 -14.14 20.69 1.81
N ASN A 37 -14.11 20.90 0.50
CA ASN A 37 -14.94 20.21 -0.49
C ASN A 37 -14.24 19.02 -1.15
N GLU A 38 -13.01 18.71 -0.74
CA GLU A 38 -12.17 17.69 -1.37
C GLU A 38 -12.22 16.38 -0.59
N LYS A 39 -12.96 15.42 -1.06
CA LYS A 39 -12.99 14.06 -0.51
C LYS A 39 -11.82 13.27 -1.07
N VAL A 40 -10.68 13.35 -0.37
CA VAL A 40 -9.40 12.76 -0.82
C VAL A 40 -9.31 11.25 -0.54
N ILE A 41 -10.05 10.74 0.44
CA ILE A 41 -10.21 9.31 0.70
C ILE A 41 -11.70 9.03 0.70
N THR A 42 -12.15 8.20 -0.24
CA THR A 42 -13.54 7.78 -0.35
C THR A 42 -13.80 6.56 0.53
N ASP A 43 -15.05 6.27 0.77
CA ASP A 43 -15.52 5.26 1.73
C ASP A 43 -14.83 3.89 1.54
N GLY A 44 -14.11 3.46 2.57
CA GLY A 44 -13.42 2.17 2.59
C GLY A 44 -12.06 2.13 1.89
N ASN A 45 -11.57 3.24 1.34
CA ASN A 45 -10.33 3.29 0.56
C ASN A 45 -9.13 3.88 1.32
N GLY A 46 -9.21 3.95 2.65
CA GLY A 46 -8.09 4.41 3.47
C GLY A 46 -6.88 3.48 3.46
N PRO A 47 -5.76 3.94 4.05
CA PRO A 47 -4.52 3.17 4.05
C PRO A 47 -4.67 1.81 4.72
N LYS A 48 -4.21 0.75 4.07
CA LYS A 48 -4.13 -0.60 4.62
C LYS A 48 -2.77 -1.20 4.34
N LEU A 49 -2.34 -2.07 5.25
CA LEU A 49 -1.09 -2.82 5.07
C LEU A 49 -1.09 -3.55 3.73
N ASP A 50 0.00 -3.43 2.99
CA ASP A 50 0.19 -4.06 1.70
C ASP A 50 1.62 -4.62 1.59
N ALA A 51 1.73 -5.83 1.07
CA ALA A 51 3.00 -6.52 0.90
C ALA A 51 3.11 -7.20 -0.48
N LEU A 52 2.35 -6.75 -1.46
CA LEU A 52 2.34 -7.33 -2.81
C LEU A 52 2.84 -6.33 -3.85
N ARG A 53 3.67 -6.80 -4.78
CA ARG A 53 3.97 -6.08 -6.03
C ARG A 53 3.68 -6.96 -7.24
N ALA A 54 3.48 -6.35 -8.40
CA ALA A 54 3.51 -7.10 -9.64
C ALA A 54 4.92 -7.65 -9.85
N PHE A 55 5.03 -8.93 -10.20
CA PHE A 55 6.36 -9.51 -10.35
C PHE A 55 7.01 -9.13 -11.68
N THR A 56 8.31 -8.95 -11.63
CA THR A 56 9.20 -8.78 -12.78
C THR A 56 9.79 -10.14 -13.18
N ASN A 57 10.47 -10.19 -14.32
CA ASN A 57 11.15 -11.42 -14.75
C ASN A 57 12.16 -11.94 -13.72
N ASN A 58 12.75 -11.04 -12.92
CA ASN A 58 13.71 -11.42 -11.91
C ASN A 58 13.10 -11.93 -10.61
N ASP A 59 11.79 -11.86 -10.44
CA ASP A 59 11.10 -12.33 -9.23
C ASP A 59 10.82 -13.85 -9.23
N ASN A 60 11.28 -14.59 -10.23
CA ASN A 60 11.10 -16.05 -10.36
C ASN A 60 11.54 -16.83 -9.13
N TRP A 61 12.51 -16.34 -8.39
CA TRP A 61 13.09 -17.03 -7.24
C TRP A 61 12.16 -17.05 -6.03
N PHE A 62 11.14 -16.17 -5.94
CA PHE A 62 10.33 -16.07 -4.72
C PHE A 62 8.85 -15.69 -4.92
N TYR A 63 8.39 -15.36 -6.12
CA TYR A 63 7.01 -14.88 -6.29
C TYR A 63 5.93 -15.91 -5.90
N SER A 64 6.21 -17.21 -6.02
CA SER A 64 5.25 -18.26 -5.61
C SER A 64 4.95 -18.19 -4.11
N GLN A 65 5.94 -17.81 -3.30
CA GLN A 65 5.79 -17.68 -1.85
C GLN A 65 4.81 -16.58 -1.46
N TRP A 66 4.62 -15.57 -2.29
CA TRP A 66 3.65 -14.51 -2.03
C TRP A 66 2.24 -15.07 -1.98
N PHE A 67 1.91 -15.93 -2.91
CA PHE A 67 0.61 -16.59 -3.01
C PHE A 67 0.46 -17.73 -2.01
N ASP A 68 1.52 -18.45 -1.72
CA ASP A 68 1.55 -19.47 -0.66
C ASP A 68 1.19 -18.87 0.71
N ASN A 69 1.56 -17.63 0.94
CA ASN A 69 1.31 -16.90 2.17
C ASN A 69 0.14 -15.91 2.10
N GLY A 70 -0.57 -15.87 0.96
CA GLY A 70 -1.78 -15.08 0.79
C GLY A 70 -1.55 -13.57 0.71
N LEU A 71 -0.35 -13.10 0.34
CA LEU A 71 -0.05 -11.64 0.29
C LEU A 71 -0.95 -10.87 -0.68
N HIS A 72 -1.54 -11.54 -1.66
CA HIS A 72 -2.46 -10.97 -2.64
C HIS A 72 -3.87 -10.71 -2.08
N ASN A 73 -4.22 -11.28 -0.94
CA ASN A 73 -5.58 -11.25 -0.40
C ASN A 73 -5.60 -11.09 1.12
N LEU A 74 -4.82 -10.18 1.65
CA LEU A 74 -4.79 -9.88 3.08
C LEU A 74 -6.13 -9.29 3.52
N LYS A 75 -6.71 -9.86 4.58
CA LYS A 75 -7.87 -9.33 5.28
C LYS A 75 -7.39 -8.70 6.59
N HIS A 76 -7.86 -7.48 6.86
CA HIS A 76 -7.44 -6.69 8.01
C HIS A 76 -8.52 -6.70 9.07
N SER A 77 -8.15 -7.03 10.30
CA SER A 77 -9.07 -7.10 11.42
C SER A 77 -8.45 -6.46 12.65
N ALA A 78 -9.06 -5.41 13.17
CA ALA A 78 -8.64 -4.79 14.41
C ALA A 78 -9.09 -5.66 15.59
N THR A 79 -8.13 -6.04 16.43
CA THR A 79 -8.35 -6.89 17.62
C THR A 79 -8.33 -6.11 18.92
N GLY A 80 -7.95 -4.84 18.86
CA GLY A 80 -7.96 -3.89 19.98
C GLY A 80 -8.20 -2.48 19.47
N PHE A 81 -8.87 -1.67 20.29
CA PHE A 81 -9.15 -0.28 19.98
C PHE A 81 -9.17 0.55 21.24
N ASN A 82 -8.57 1.73 21.18
CA ASN A 82 -8.67 2.75 22.22
C ASN A 82 -8.70 4.14 21.57
N MET A 83 -9.50 5.04 22.11
CA MET A 83 -9.58 6.43 21.66
C MET A 83 -9.48 7.38 22.83
N THR A 84 -8.66 8.40 22.70
CA THR A 84 -8.49 9.46 23.69
C THR A 84 -8.59 10.81 23.01
N THR A 85 -9.35 11.73 23.59
CA THR A 85 -9.40 13.13 23.15
C THR A 85 -8.64 13.98 24.18
N LYS A 86 -7.64 14.72 23.71
CA LYS A 86 -6.84 15.62 24.54
C LYS A 86 -7.53 16.97 24.72
N GLU A 87 -7.08 17.76 25.69
CA GLU A 87 -7.65 19.07 25.99
C GLU A 87 -7.54 20.05 24.81
N ASP A 88 -6.48 19.94 23.99
CA ASP A 88 -6.27 20.77 22.80
C ASP A 88 -7.12 20.37 21.60
N GLY A 89 -7.97 19.35 21.74
CA GLY A 89 -8.82 18.83 20.67
C GLY A 89 -8.16 17.75 19.81
N THR A 90 -6.91 17.39 20.05
CA THR A 90 -6.22 16.28 19.38
C THR A 90 -6.87 14.96 19.77
N VAL A 91 -7.16 14.12 18.78
CA VAL A 91 -7.75 12.79 18.98
C VAL A 91 -6.72 11.72 18.65
N VAL A 92 -6.50 10.79 19.57
CA VAL A 92 -5.57 9.67 19.38
C VAL A 92 -6.36 8.37 19.36
N LEU A 93 -6.20 7.60 18.30
CA LEU A 93 -6.84 6.29 18.12
C LEU A 93 -5.73 5.22 17.99
N SER A 94 -5.80 4.22 18.84
CA SER A 94 -4.86 3.09 18.83
C SER A 94 -5.55 1.82 18.43
N PHE A 95 -4.92 1.04 17.55
CA PHE A 95 -5.42 -0.24 17.08
C PHE A 95 -4.32 -1.29 17.11
N THR A 96 -4.70 -2.52 17.41
CA THR A 96 -3.91 -3.70 17.05
C THR A 96 -4.63 -4.38 15.89
N VAL A 97 -3.93 -4.50 14.76
CA VAL A 97 -4.53 -5.03 13.52
C VAL A 97 -3.81 -6.32 13.14
N GLN A 98 -4.59 -7.37 12.89
CA GLN A 98 -4.09 -8.59 12.27
C GLN A 98 -4.42 -8.57 10.78
N SER A 99 -3.43 -8.88 9.96
CA SER A 99 -3.57 -8.95 8.51
C SER A 99 -3.18 -10.35 8.06
N GLN A 100 -4.17 -11.12 7.61
CA GLN A 100 -4.00 -12.51 7.20
C GLN A 100 -4.98 -12.83 6.07
N ALA A 101 -4.51 -13.56 5.07
CA ALA A 101 -5.37 -14.12 4.04
C ALA A 101 -6.25 -15.25 4.60
N PRO A 102 -7.41 -15.53 3.97
CA PRO A 102 -8.23 -16.67 4.37
C PRO A 102 -7.62 -18.03 4.02
N ASN A 103 -6.78 -18.09 3.00
CA ASN A 103 -6.15 -19.30 2.47
C ASN A 103 -4.98 -18.95 1.57
N ALA A 104 -4.17 -19.95 1.23
CA ALA A 104 -3.15 -19.84 0.19
C ALA A 104 -3.76 -19.85 -1.21
N ALA A 105 -2.95 -19.50 -2.20
CA ALA A 105 -3.32 -19.58 -3.61
C ALA A 105 -2.15 -20.10 -4.46
N LYS A 106 -2.45 -20.61 -5.64
CA LYS A 106 -1.47 -20.91 -6.69
C LYS A 106 -1.56 -19.86 -7.77
N ILE A 107 -0.42 -19.41 -8.24
CA ILE A 107 -0.32 -18.63 -9.46
C ILE A 107 -0.04 -19.57 -10.63
N LEU A 108 -0.93 -19.59 -11.62
CA LEU A 108 -0.79 -20.34 -12.85
C LEU A 108 -0.27 -19.40 -13.93
N GLY A 109 0.84 -19.76 -14.55
CA GLY A 109 1.56 -18.93 -15.50
C GLY A 109 2.97 -18.63 -15.00
N GLY A 110 3.37 -17.38 -15.02
CA GLY A 110 4.68 -16.96 -14.54
C GLY A 110 5.12 -15.63 -15.11
N THR A 111 6.36 -15.28 -14.91
CA THR A 111 6.91 -13.99 -15.31
C THR A 111 6.97 -13.80 -16.83
N SER A 112 7.19 -14.88 -17.58
CA SER A 112 7.35 -14.85 -19.04
C SER A 112 6.22 -15.52 -19.82
N SER A 113 5.26 -16.13 -19.14
CA SER A 113 4.15 -16.82 -19.79
C SER A 113 3.02 -15.86 -20.18
N GLY A 114 2.00 -16.39 -20.83
CA GLY A 114 0.78 -15.65 -21.17
C GLY A 114 0.00 -15.17 -19.95
N LYS A 115 -1.30 -15.11 -20.07
CA LYS A 115 -2.19 -14.63 -19.01
C LYS A 115 -2.04 -15.44 -17.73
N ASN A 116 -1.76 -14.75 -16.63
CA ASN A 116 -1.68 -15.37 -15.32
C ASN A 116 -3.09 -15.57 -14.74
N LYS A 117 -3.24 -16.63 -13.95
CA LYS A 117 -4.46 -16.95 -13.22
C LYS A 117 -4.13 -17.28 -11.78
N ILE A 118 -4.93 -16.80 -10.86
CA ILE A 118 -4.83 -17.12 -9.44
C ILE A 118 -5.89 -18.16 -9.10
N GLU A 119 -5.45 -19.27 -8.53
CA GLU A 119 -6.31 -20.34 -8.03
C GLU A 119 -6.27 -20.33 -6.51
N GLU A 120 -7.38 -19.93 -5.90
CA GLU A 120 -7.53 -19.92 -4.45
C GLU A 120 -7.67 -21.34 -3.89
N LEU A 121 -6.84 -21.72 -2.93
CA LEU A 121 -6.85 -23.02 -2.29
C LEU A 121 -7.78 -23.02 -1.07
N THR A 122 -9.08 -23.02 -1.34
CA THR A 122 -10.13 -22.83 -0.33
C THR A 122 -10.38 -24.05 0.57
N ASP A 123 -9.82 -25.20 0.25
CA ASP A 123 -9.98 -26.43 1.02
C ASP A 123 -9.35 -26.34 2.41
N LYS A 124 -8.33 -25.53 2.55
CA LYS A 124 -7.62 -25.33 3.82
C LYS A 124 -7.60 -23.86 4.20
N LYS A 125 -8.40 -23.50 5.20
CA LYS A 125 -8.38 -22.16 5.81
C LYS A 125 -7.10 -21.93 6.59
N PHE A 126 -6.57 -20.71 6.52
CA PHE A 126 -5.46 -20.29 7.36
C PHE A 126 -5.90 -20.24 8.83
N GLY A 127 -5.02 -20.73 9.69
CA GLY A 127 -5.15 -20.71 11.13
C GLY A 127 -4.08 -19.84 11.78
N SER A 128 -3.95 -19.96 13.09
CA SER A 128 -3.04 -19.11 13.88
C SER A 128 -1.56 -19.29 13.58
N SER A 129 -1.17 -20.44 13.04
CA SER A 129 0.23 -20.74 12.66
C SER A 129 0.57 -20.35 11.22
N ASP A 130 -0.43 -20.07 10.40
CA ASP A 130 -0.22 -19.61 9.03
C ASP A 130 0.23 -18.14 9.02
N PHE A 131 0.82 -17.71 7.91
CA PHE A 131 1.42 -16.39 7.81
C PHE A 131 0.42 -15.27 8.13
N LYS A 132 0.82 -14.37 9.02
CA LYS A 132 0.09 -13.15 9.34
C LYS A 132 0.99 -12.03 9.80
N PHE A 133 0.56 -10.80 9.53
CA PHE A 133 1.10 -9.61 10.16
C PHE A 133 0.30 -9.23 11.40
N THR A 134 0.99 -8.67 12.38
CA THR A 134 0.40 -7.95 13.51
C THR A 134 0.96 -6.54 13.52
N THR A 135 0.08 -5.56 13.49
CA THR A 135 0.46 -4.15 13.43
C THR A 135 -0.14 -3.41 14.62
N ASN A 136 0.70 -2.73 15.38
CA ASN A 136 0.26 -1.77 16.37
C ASN A 136 0.26 -0.39 15.71
N GLN A 137 -0.90 0.24 15.65
CA GLN A 137 -1.12 1.53 14.97
C GLN A 137 -1.57 2.58 15.97
N VAL A 138 -0.98 3.75 15.89
CA VAL A 138 -1.42 4.96 16.60
C VAL A 138 -1.70 6.03 15.55
N TRP A 139 -2.97 6.38 15.42
CA TRP A 139 -3.43 7.49 14.60
C TRP A 139 -3.63 8.72 15.47
N THR A 140 -3.04 9.84 15.07
CA THR A 140 -3.23 11.13 15.75
C THR A 140 -3.89 12.09 14.77
N VAL A 141 -5.09 12.55 15.10
CA VAL A 141 -5.82 13.55 14.33
C VAL A 141 -5.65 14.89 15.03
N TYR A 142 -4.89 15.78 14.42
CA TYR A 142 -4.63 17.11 14.96
C TYR A 142 -5.79 18.06 14.69
N LYS A 143 -5.82 19.14 15.46
CA LYS A 143 -6.88 20.15 15.37
C LYS A 143 -7.03 20.80 13.98
N ASP A 144 -5.94 20.88 13.23
CA ASP A 144 -5.92 21.41 11.86
C ASP A 144 -6.38 20.39 10.79
N GLY A 145 -6.68 19.17 11.20
CA GLY A 145 -7.09 18.09 10.31
C GLY A 145 -5.95 17.26 9.75
N SER A 146 -4.70 17.58 10.04
CA SER A 146 -3.58 16.70 9.72
C SER A 146 -3.67 15.42 10.53
N ILE A 147 -3.27 14.30 9.91
CA ILE A 147 -3.34 12.96 10.50
C ILE A 147 -1.98 12.31 10.42
N GLU A 148 -1.50 11.81 11.55
CA GLU A 148 -0.26 11.07 11.67
C GLU A 148 -0.55 9.60 11.94
N LEU A 149 0.17 8.72 11.27
CA LEU A 149 0.19 7.29 11.56
C LEU A 149 1.57 6.88 12.05
N GLU A 150 1.62 6.30 13.24
CA GLU A 150 2.76 5.52 13.72
C GLU A 150 2.38 4.06 13.71
N ALA A 151 3.12 3.24 12.98
CA ALA A 151 2.84 1.82 12.83
C ALA A 151 4.07 0.98 13.16
N SER A 152 3.88 -0.04 13.99
CA SER A 152 4.89 -1.05 14.29
C SER A 152 4.40 -2.39 13.76
N ILE A 153 5.08 -2.91 12.74
CA ILE A 153 4.65 -4.08 11.98
C ILE A 153 5.56 -5.26 12.33
N THR A 154 4.95 -6.38 12.70
CA THR A 154 5.63 -7.67 12.91
C THR A 154 4.91 -8.78 12.18
N SER A 155 5.55 -9.92 12.02
CA SER A 155 4.91 -11.13 11.50
C SER A 155 5.32 -12.35 12.33
N ASN A 156 4.61 -13.45 12.11
CA ASN A 156 4.95 -14.74 12.71
C ASN A 156 5.99 -15.54 11.90
N GLN A 157 6.48 -14.99 10.78
CA GLN A 157 7.55 -15.57 9.96
C GLN A 157 8.56 -14.48 9.57
N PRO A 158 9.40 -14.03 10.50
CA PRO A 158 10.25 -12.85 10.30
C PRO A 158 11.36 -13.05 9.26
N SER A 159 11.65 -14.27 8.85
CA SER A 159 12.65 -14.58 7.81
C SER A 159 12.06 -14.63 6.39
N LEU A 160 10.74 -14.53 6.23
CA LEU A 160 10.12 -14.49 4.92
C LEU A 160 10.52 -13.21 4.19
N VAL A 161 10.94 -13.34 2.93
CA VAL A 161 11.23 -12.20 2.07
C VAL A 161 9.94 -11.70 1.41
N LEU A 162 9.67 -10.42 1.58
CA LEU A 162 8.50 -9.74 1.02
C LEU A 162 8.90 -8.92 -0.20
N PRO A 163 8.04 -8.79 -1.22
CA PRO A 163 8.31 -7.89 -2.35
C PRO A 163 8.28 -6.41 -1.94
N ARG A 164 7.44 -6.06 -1.00
CA ARG A 164 7.32 -4.73 -0.37
C ARG A 164 6.68 -4.85 0.99
N LEU A 165 6.79 -3.80 1.77
CA LEU A 165 6.04 -3.66 3.02
C LEU A 165 5.73 -2.19 3.29
N GLY A 166 4.45 -1.88 3.39
CA GLY A 166 3.97 -0.55 3.70
C GLY A 166 2.46 -0.46 3.71
N TYR A 167 1.96 0.70 3.35
CA TYR A 167 0.53 0.98 3.27
C TYR A 167 0.15 1.38 1.85
N MET A 168 -1.00 0.92 1.40
CA MET A 168 -1.59 1.31 0.13
C MET A 168 -2.90 2.05 0.40
N VAL A 169 -3.06 3.20 -0.23
CA VAL A 169 -4.28 4.00 -0.19
C VAL A 169 -4.79 4.24 -1.60
N ARG A 170 -6.11 4.15 -1.79
CA ARG A 170 -6.74 4.51 -3.06
C ARG A 170 -7.19 5.94 -3.01
N VAL A 171 -6.75 6.74 -3.98
CA VAL A 171 -7.07 8.15 -4.09
C VAL A 171 -7.87 8.38 -5.37
N PRO A 172 -8.96 9.18 -5.34
CA PRO A 172 -9.80 9.39 -6.51
C PRO A 172 -9.03 9.86 -7.74
N GLN A 173 -9.44 9.40 -8.90
CA GLN A 173 -8.81 9.66 -10.20
C GLN A 173 -8.65 11.15 -10.52
N GLN A 174 -9.52 12.00 -10.01
CA GLN A 174 -9.44 13.45 -10.23
C GLN A 174 -8.14 14.07 -9.68
N TYR A 175 -7.52 13.47 -8.67
CA TYR A 175 -6.23 13.92 -8.14
C TYR A 175 -5.09 13.26 -8.92
N ALA A 176 -4.97 13.64 -10.18
CA ALA A 176 -4.14 12.96 -11.17
C ALA A 176 -2.71 13.52 -11.27
N ASN A 177 -2.41 14.65 -10.62
CA ASN A 177 -1.07 15.22 -10.60
C ASN A 177 -0.29 14.63 -9.43
N PHE A 178 0.88 14.07 -9.74
CA PHE A 178 1.76 13.43 -8.77
C PHE A 178 3.05 14.22 -8.65
N THR A 179 3.24 14.87 -7.51
CA THR A 179 4.45 15.63 -7.17
C THR A 179 5.12 14.97 -5.99
N TYR A 180 6.43 14.80 -6.00
CA TYR A 180 7.15 14.19 -4.90
C TYR A 180 8.53 14.81 -4.72
N TYR A 181 9.03 14.82 -3.49
CA TYR A 181 10.41 15.10 -3.16
C TYR A 181 11.08 13.79 -2.77
N GLY A 182 11.88 13.28 -3.70
CA GLY A 182 12.52 11.97 -3.59
C GLY A 182 13.34 11.69 -4.85
N ARG A 183 13.70 10.42 -5.03
CA ARG A 183 14.57 10.00 -6.13
C ARG A 183 13.78 9.81 -7.42
N GLY A 184 14.23 10.49 -8.47
CA GLY A 184 13.60 10.47 -9.79
C GLY A 184 14.46 11.12 -10.84
N PRO A 185 13.90 11.46 -12.02
CA PRO A 185 12.47 11.37 -12.40
C PRO A 185 11.99 9.98 -12.82
N ILE A 186 12.91 9.06 -13.15
CA ILE A 186 12.57 7.70 -13.58
C ILE A 186 12.41 6.81 -12.34
N ASP A 187 11.61 5.77 -12.45
CA ASP A 187 11.44 4.79 -11.38
C ASP A 187 12.79 4.16 -11.00
N ASN A 188 12.92 3.83 -9.73
CA ASN A 188 14.14 3.31 -9.16
C ASN A 188 13.82 2.38 -7.99
N TYR A 189 14.79 1.57 -7.62
CA TYR A 189 14.67 0.54 -6.58
C TYR A 189 15.94 0.54 -5.74
N ALA A 190 15.93 -0.15 -4.61
CA ALA A 190 17.06 -0.20 -3.69
C ALA A 190 18.41 -0.50 -4.38
N ASP A 191 18.37 -1.37 -5.38
CA ASP A 191 19.54 -1.79 -6.19
C ASP A 191 19.65 -1.11 -7.56
N ARG A 192 18.79 -0.11 -7.86
CA ARG A 192 18.78 0.63 -9.14
C ARG A 192 18.51 2.10 -8.94
N LYS A 193 19.53 2.82 -8.46
CA LYS A 193 19.46 4.26 -8.16
C LYS A 193 20.31 5.15 -9.07
N VAL A 194 21.14 4.56 -9.92
CA VAL A 194 22.10 5.29 -10.75
C VAL A 194 21.36 6.22 -11.73
N GLY A 195 21.82 7.47 -11.80
CA GLY A 195 21.24 8.47 -12.69
C GLY A 195 19.94 9.08 -12.20
N GLN A 196 19.49 8.74 -11.01
CA GLN A 196 18.30 9.31 -10.38
C GLN A 196 18.70 10.17 -9.19
N PHE A 197 18.10 11.35 -9.05
CA PHE A 197 18.50 12.36 -8.08
C PHE A 197 17.35 12.68 -7.13
N ILE A 198 17.71 13.02 -5.88
CA ILE A 198 16.74 13.42 -4.85
C ILE A 198 16.47 14.91 -5.02
N GLU A 199 15.30 15.23 -5.52
CA GLU A 199 14.81 16.59 -5.72
C GLU A 199 13.27 16.57 -5.88
N GLN A 200 12.67 17.73 -6.09
CA GLN A 200 11.24 17.78 -6.40
C GLN A 200 11.01 17.42 -7.85
N HIS A 201 10.16 16.41 -8.07
CA HIS A 201 9.73 15.95 -9.37
C HIS A 201 8.21 16.12 -9.51
N LYS A 202 7.78 16.45 -10.72
CA LYS A 202 6.36 16.56 -11.08
C LYS A 202 6.04 15.63 -12.22
N ASN A 203 4.94 14.90 -12.09
CA ASN A 203 4.42 14.03 -13.12
C ASN A 203 2.89 13.96 -13.00
N THR A 204 2.28 13.16 -13.83
CA THR A 204 0.90 12.71 -13.66
C THR A 204 0.91 11.22 -13.30
N VAL A 205 -0.15 10.72 -12.69
CA VAL A 205 -0.31 9.29 -12.42
C VAL A 205 -0.25 8.48 -13.72
N ALA A 206 -0.89 8.97 -14.78
CA ALA A 206 -0.81 8.35 -16.11
C ALA A 206 0.63 8.35 -16.65
N GLY A 207 1.41 9.39 -16.37
CA GLY A 207 2.80 9.50 -16.79
C GLY A 207 3.76 8.55 -16.05
N GLU A 208 3.37 8.04 -14.88
CA GLU A 208 4.13 7.04 -14.14
C GLU A 208 3.98 5.63 -14.73
N PHE A 209 2.96 5.41 -15.53
CA PHE A 209 2.73 4.13 -16.18
C PHE A 209 3.64 3.94 -17.38
N VAL A 210 4.38 2.83 -17.41
CA VAL A 210 5.21 2.41 -18.54
C VAL A 210 4.51 1.26 -19.25
N ASN A 211 4.36 1.41 -20.56
CA ASN A 211 3.66 0.44 -21.40
C ASN A 211 4.57 -0.74 -21.77
N PHE A 212 4.90 -1.59 -20.78
CA PHE A 212 5.66 -2.81 -21.04
C PHE A 212 4.83 -3.80 -21.88
N PRO A 213 5.48 -4.57 -22.79
CA PRO A 213 4.78 -5.63 -23.54
C PRO A 213 4.03 -6.61 -22.64
N LYS A 214 4.60 -6.96 -21.50
CA LYS A 214 3.92 -7.64 -20.39
C LYS A 214 3.93 -6.71 -19.19
N PRO A 215 2.76 -6.34 -18.65
CA PRO A 215 2.67 -5.51 -17.45
C PRO A 215 3.44 -6.12 -16.27
N GLN A 216 4.18 -5.29 -15.57
CA GLN A 216 5.02 -5.67 -14.44
C GLN A 216 5.06 -4.53 -13.42
N ASP A 217 5.74 -4.72 -12.30
CA ASP A 217 5.95 -3.64 -11.33
C ASP A 217 6.75 -2.49 -11.96
N MET A 218 6.36 -1.27 -11.62
CA MET A 218 6.92 -0.03 -12.13
C MET A 218 6.60 1.14 -11.21
N GLY A 219 7.23 2.26 -11.47
CA GLY A 219 6.86 3.55 -10.86
C GLY A 219 7.34 3.74 -9.43
N ASN A 220 8.16 2.83 -8.88
CA ASN A 220 8.71 3.02 -7.55
C ASN A 220 9.74 4.14 -7.52
N HIS A 221 9.65 5.01 -6.51
CA HIS A 221 10.62 6.06 -6.22
C HIS A 221 11.16 5.86 -4.81
N GLU A 222 12.48 5.76 -4.69
CA GLU A 222 13.18 5.62 -3.42
C GLU A 222 13.45 6.98 -2.78
N ASP A 223 13.74 6.97 -1.49
CA ASP A 223 14.18 8.15 -0.73
C ASP A 223 13.17 9.31 -0.77
N VAL A 224 11.87 8.99 -0.78
CA VAL A 224 10.78 9.99 -0.80
C VAL A 224 10.55 10.56 0.58
N ARG A 225 10.57 11.90 0.69
CA ARG A 225 10.27 12.63 1.94
C ARG A 225 8.81 13.04 2.00
N TRP A 226 8.24 13.38 0.87
CA TRP A 226 6.81 13.64 0.75
C TRP A 226 6.36 13.43 -0.70
N CYS A 227 5.07 13.15 -0.85
CA CYS A 227 4.42 13.15 -2.16
C CYS A 227 3.01 13.73 -2.04
N ALA A 228 2.49 14.26 -3.13
CA ALA A 228 1.18 14.85 -3.20
C ALA A 228 0.43 14.35 -4.43
N LEU A 229 -0.87 14.13 -4.25
CA LEU A 229 -1.82 13.88 -5.33
C LEU A 229 -2.82 15.04 -5.34
N THR A 230 -2.84 15.78 -6.44
CA THR A 230 -3.64 17.00 -6.56
C THR A 230 -4.43 17.05 -7.86
N ASN A 231 -5.54 17.76 -7.84
CA ASN A 231 -6.27 18.08 -9.05
C ASN A 231 -5.64 19.30 -9.75
N ASN A 232 -6.19 19.71 -10.89
CA ASN A 232 -5.65 20.83 -11.66
C ASN A 232 -5.79 22.20 -10.97
N ALA A 233 -6.65 22.31 -9.95
CA ALA A 233 -6.75 23.49 -9.10
C ALA A 233 -5.71 23.53 -7.98
N GLY A 234 -4.91 22.47 -7.83
CA GLY A 234 -3.89 22.35 -6.79
C GLY A 234 -4.42 21.81 -5.46
N ASN A 235 -5.65 21.33 -5.42
CA ASN A 235 -6.25 20.75 -4.23
C ASN A 235 -6.07 19.23 -4.21
N GLY A 236 -5.96 18.65 -3.02
CA GLY A 236 -5.79 17.22 -2.86
C GLY A 236 -5.20 16.86 -1.51
N ALA A 237 -4.26 15.92 -1.49
CA ALA A 237 -3.62 15.45 -0.27
C ALA A 237 -2.11 15.38 -0.43
N VAL A 238 -1.40 15.71 0.64
CA VAL A 238 0.04 15.50 0.78
C VAL A 238 0.30 14.42 1.82
N PHE A 239 1.25 13.55 1.51
CA PHE A 239 1.69 12.44 2.36
C PHE A 239 3.16 12.67 2.70
N ILE A 240 3.46 12.81 3.98
CA ILE A 240 4.78 13.20 4.46
C ILE A 240 5.37 12.06 5.27
N ALA A 241 6.59 11.65 4.94
CA ALA A 241 7.34 10.68 5.72
C ALA A 241 8.02 11.35 6.92
N THR A 242 8.11 10.66 8.04
CA THR A 242 8.90 11.12 9.18
C THR A 242 10.38 11.19 8.82
N ASP A 243 10.88 10.19 8.09
CA ASP A 243 12.23 10.16 7.52
C ASP A 243 12.14 10.05 6.01
N ARG A 244 12.03 8.86 5.48
CA ARG A 244 11.89 8.60 4.04
C ARG A 244 11.10 7.31 3.80
N LEU A 245 10.46 7.25 2.65
CA LEU A 245 9.67 6.11 2.18
C LEU A 245 10.07 5.76 0.75
N SER A 246 9.71 4.56 0.33
CA SER A 246 9.55 4.24 -1.08
C SER A 246 8.09 4.53 -1.45
N ALA A 247 7.85 5.19 -2.58
CA ALA A 247 6.50 5.57 -3.01
C ALA A 247 6.26 5.27 -4.48
N SER A 248 5.03 4.87 -4.80
CA SER A 248 4.57 4.73 -6.18
C SER A 248 3.11 5.10 -6.30
N ALA A 249 2.73 5.69 -7.43
CA ALA A 249 1.36 6.10 -7.73
C ALA A 249 0.99 5.62 -9.14
N LEU A 250 0.14 4.62 -9.23
CA LEU A 250 -0.29 4.02 -10.50
C LEU A 250 -1.82 3.93 -10.57
N PRO A 251 -2.40 3.96 -11.78
CA PRO A 251 -3.84 3.79 -11.95
C PRO A 251 -4.29 2.32 -11.94
N TYR A 252 -3.39 1.42 -11.55
CA TYR A 252 -3.63 -0.03 -11.50
C TYR A 252 -3.10 -0.61 -10.20
N SER A 253 -3.79 -1.63 -9.70
CA SER A 253 -3.31 -2.43 -8.56
C SER A 253 -2.21 -3.39 -9.00
N ALA A 254 -1.47 -3.93 -8.02
CA ALA A 254 -0.51 -5.00 -8.27
C ALA A 254 -1.18 -6.21 -8.95
N LEU A 255 -2.38 -6.59 -8.50
CA LEU A 255 -3.13 -7.71 -9.10
C LEU A 255 -3.55 -7.43 -10.54
N ASP A 256 -3.97 -6.22 -10.88
CA ASP A 256 -4.28 -5.83 -12.26
C ASP A 256 -3.08 -6.08 -13.17
N LEU A 257 -1.89 -5.68 -12.74
CA LEU A 257 -0.65 -5.87 -13.49
C LEU A 257 -0.22 -7.35 -13.56
N ILE A 258 -0.40 -8.11 -12.49
CA ILE A 258 -0.09 -9.55 -12.46
C ILE A 258 -0.96 -10.32 -13.44
N LEU A 259 -2.26 -10.03 -13.47
CA LEU A 259 -3.23 -10.80 -14.25
C LEU A 259 -3.23 -10.46 -15.74
N ALA A 260 -2.70 -9.30 -16.13
CA ALA A 260 -2.60 -8.91 -17.53
C ALA A 260 -1.34 -9.50 -18.17
N SER A 261 -1.50 -10.17 -19.31
CA SER A 261 -0.37 -10.63 -20.16
C SER A 261 0.01 -9.57 -21.20
N HIS A 262 -0.89 -8.66 -21.52
CA HIS A 262 -0.71 -7.54 -22.44
C HIS A 262 -1.38 -6.29 -21.90
N PRO A 263 -0.89 -5.07 -22.25
CA PRO A 263 -1.47 -3.83 -21.78
C PRO A 263 -2.97 -3.65 -22.04
N TYR A 264 -3.47 -4.15 -23.18
CA TYR A 264 -4.90 -4.05 -23.51
C TYR A 264 -5.82 -4.89 -22.60
N GLN A 265 -5.25 -5.80 -21.80
CA GLN A 265 -6.00 -6.62 -20.83
C GLN A 265 -6.13 -5.93 -19.46
N LEU A 266 -5.45 -4.80 -19.27
CA LEU A 266 -5.61 -3.99 -18.07
C LEU A 266 -7.04 -3.42 -18.02
N PRO A 267 -7.62 -3.27 -16.81
CA PRO A 267 -8.90 -2.59 -16.69
C PRO A 267 -8.77 -1.12 -17.12
N LYS A 268 -9.90 -0.46 -17.34
CA LYS A 268 -9.90 0.97 -17.53
C LYS A 268 -9.22 1.66 -16.35
N ALA A 269 -8.32 2.62 -16.63
CA ALA A 269 -7.69 3.41 -15.60
C ALA A 269 -8.74 4.09 -14.71
N GLY A 270 -8.58 3.94 -13.41
CA GLY A 270 -9.50 4.45 -12.40
C GLY A 270 -8.77 5.24 -11.31
N ASP A 271 -9.12 4.97 -10.08
CA ASP A 271 -8.46 5.56 -8.92
C ASP A 271 -6.97 5.26 -8.90
N THR A 272 -6.22 6.14 -8.25
CA THR A 272 -4.79 5.94 -8.04
C THR A 272 -4.56 4.99 -6.87
N TYR A 273 -3.70 3.99 -7.08
CA TYR A 273 -3.15 3.14 -6.04
C TYR A 273 -1.82 3.75 -5.59
N LEU A 274 -1.84 4.42 -4.44
CA LEU A 274 -0.67 5.04 -3.85
C LEU A 274 -0.06 4.09 -2.84
N HIS A 275 1.17 3.67 -3.08
CA HIS A 275 1.97 2.88 -2.15
C HIS A 275 2.93 3.78 -1.39
N LEU A 276 2.89 3.69 -0.07
CA LEU A 276 3.76 4.37 0.87
C LEU A 276 4.46 3.28 1.69
N ASP A 277 5.64 2.89 1.25
CA ASP A 277 6.31 1.70 1.76
C ASP A 277 7.49 2.06 2.69
N ALA A 278 7.61 1.31 3.78
CA ALA A 278 8.82 1.33 4.61
C ALA A 278 10.03 0.85 3.79
N ALA A 279 9.81 -0.17 2.95
CA ALA A 279 10.83 -0.69 2.04
C ALA A 279 10.21 -1.49 0.90
N VAL A 280 10.94 -1.58 -0.22
CA VAL A 280 10.63 -2.39 -1.40
C VAL A 280 11.86 -3.22 -1.75
N THR A 281 11.69 -4.51 -1.94
CA THR A 281 12.79 -5.40 -2.34
C THR A 281 13.32 -4.99 -3.72
N GLY A 282 14.62 -4.98 -3.88
CA GLY A 282 15.29 -4.68 -5.14
C GLY A 282 14.87 -5.63 -6.27
N LEU A 283 15.17 -5.25 -7.50
CA LEU A 283 14.75 -6.01 -8.69
C LEU A 283 15.71 -7.16 -9.04
N GLY A 284 16.94 -7.14 -8.54
CA GLY A 284 18.00 -8.07 -8.91
C GLY A 284 18.86 -7.57 -10.08
N GLY A 285 20.06 -8.13 -10.21
CA GLY A 285 21.10 -7.59 -11.08
C GLY A 285 21.24 -8.25 -12.46
N ASN A 286 20.51 -9.33 -12.75
CA ASN A 286 20.77 -10.11 -13.96
C ASN A 286 19.71 -9.92 -15.03
N SER A 287 20.16 -9.59 -16.22
CA SER A 287 19.31 -9.37 -17.40
C SER A 287 18.61 -10.61 -17.92
N CYS A 288 18.91 -11.79 -17.38
CA CYS A 288 18.40 -13.07 -17.88
C CYS A 288 17.48 -13.81 -16.88
N GLY A 289 16.88 -13.10 -15.91
CA GLY A 289 15.92 -13.69 -14.98
C GLY A 289 16.50 -14.70 -13.99
N GLN A 290 17.79 -14.63 -13.74
CA GLN A 290 18.49 -15.50 -12.79
C GLN A 290 19.13 -14.66 -11.69
N GLY A 291 18.74 -14.90 -10.47
CA GLY A 291 19.30 -14.26 -9.29
C GLY A 291 18.47 -13.09 -8.78
N GLY A 292 17.95 -13.25 -7.58
CA GLY A 292 17.31 -12.20 -6.82
C GLY A 292 18.31 -11.11 -6.42
N PRO A 293 17.84 -10.03 -5.80
CA PRO A 293 18.68 -8.98 -5.26
C PRO A 293 19.58 -9.52 -4.13
N LEU A 294 20.64 -8.78 -3.82
CA LEU A 294 21.47 -9.07 -2.66
C LEU A 294 20.63 -9.03 -1.38
N GLU A 295 21.06 -9.72 -0.34
CA GLU A 295 20.32 -9.81 0.93
C GLU A 295 20.04 -8.41 1.51
N GLN A 296 20.99 -7.49 1.39
CA GLN A 296 20.83 -6.09 1.85
C GLN A 296 19.72 -5.33 1.14
N ASP A 297 19.33 -5.75 -0.06
CA ASP A 297 18.28 -5.14 -0.89
C ASP A 297 16.95 -5.90 -0.80
N ARG A 298 16.83 -6.85 0.14
CA ARG A 298 15.61 -7.62 0.41
C ARG A 298 14.88 -7.07 1.62
N VAL A 299 13.55 -7.11 1.53
CA VAL A 299 12.66 -6.78 2.65
C VAL A 299 12.24 -8.08 3.34
N PHE A 300 12.45 -8.16 4.65
CA PHE A 300 12.02 -9.31 5.44
C PHE A 300 10.75 -8.99 6.21
N ALA A 301 9.94 -10.02 6.48
CA ALA A 301 8.74 -9.91 7.31
C ALA A 301 9.07 -9.81 8.81
N SER A 302 10.14 -9.09 9.13
CA SER A 302 10.64 -8.81 10.47
C SER A 302 9.94 -7.58 11.07
N HIS A 303 10.50 -7.00 12.11
CA HIS A 303 9.97 -5.78 12.72
C HIS A 303 10.28 -4.55 11.87
N HIS A 304 9.25 -3.75 11.56
CA HIS A 304 9.34 -2.46 10.85
C HIS A 304 8.50 -1.40 11.57
N ASN A 305 9.02 -0.17 11.61
CA ASN A 305 8.32 1.01 12.14
C ASN A 305 8.10 2.03 11.04
#